data_bc3b91fc264ffda820e210f40ddd8546
#
_entry.id   bc3b91fc264ffda820e210f40ddd8546
#
_cell.length_a   1.000
_cell.length_b   1.000
_cell.length_c   1.000
_cell.angle_alpha   90.00
_cell.angle_beta   90.00
_cell.angle_gamma   90.00
#
_symmetry.space_group_name_H-M   'P 1'
#
loop_
_entity.id
_entity.type
_entity.pdbx_description
1 polymer ?
#
loop_
_entity_poly.entity_id
_entity_poly.type
_entity_poly.pdbx_seq_one_letter_code
_entity_poly.pdbx_strand_id
1 'polypeptide(L)'
;MKDFGFVKTAAVCPRVTVGAADKNVDNMLPLIKGAAAPGAQIIALPELCITGYTCSDLFSQDRLIESAETALGRLILECADIGALVIVGLPVRVRGRLFNCAAAFQNG
;
A
#
# COMPACT_ATOMS: atom_id res chain seq x y z
N MET A 1 1.70 10.72 22.64
CA MET A 1 1.08 12.05 22.48
C MET A 1 -0.40 11.96 22.82
N LYS A 2 -0.88 12.88 23.63
CA LYS A 2 -2.31 12.97 23.86
C LYS A 2 -2.97 13.63 22.66
N ASP A 3 -3.93 12.98 22.07
CA ASP A 3 -4.65 13.47 20.91
C ASP A 3 -6.02 14.09 21.26
N PHE A 4 -6.40 14.05 22.53
CA PHE A 4 -7.66 14.58 23.04
C PHE A 4 -8.90 14.04 22.30
N GLY A 5 -8.85 12.79 21.86
CA GLY A 5 -9.93 12.16 21.12
C GLY A 5 -9.87 12.39 19.62
N PHE A 6 -8.86 13.09 19.10
CA PHE A 6 -8.64 13.25 17.66
C PHE A 6 -7.65 12.22 17.14
N VAL A 7 -7.85 11.82 15.89
CA VAL A 7 -6.93 10.95 15.16
C VAL A 7 -6.40 11.70 13.96
N LYS A 8 -5.09 11.86 13.88
CA LYS A 8 -4.45 12.50 12.73
C LYS A 8 -4.33 11.48 11.61
N THR A 9 -4.92 11.79 10.46
CA THR A 9 -4.89 10.92 9.29
C THR A 9 -4.21 11.61 8.12
N ALA A 10 -3.63 10.82 7.22
CA ALA A 10 -3.05 11.31 5.98
C ALA A 10 -3.55 10.44 4.82
N ALA A 11 -3.97 11.11 3.75
CA ALA A 11 -4.23 10.46 2.48
C ALA A 11 -3.10 10.86 1.54
N VAL A 12 -2.36 9.88 1.01
CA VAL A 12 -1.22 10.13 0.14
C VAL A 12 -1.44 9.51 -1.22
N CYS A 13 -1.02 10.22 -2.27
CA CYS A 13 -1.17 9.77 -3.65
C CYS A 13 0.21 9.63 -4.28
N PRO A 14 0.77 8.41 -4.34
CA PRO A 14 2.07 8.19 -4.97
C PRO A 14 1.94 8.26 -6.49
N ARG A 15 3.07 8.50 -7.16
CA ARG A 15 3.15 8.29 -8.59
C ARG A 15 3.13 6.79 -8.85
N VAL A 16 2.21 6.34 -9.69
CA VAL A 16 2.00 4.92 -9.98
C VAL A 16 2.30 4.63 -11.44
N THR A 17 3.10 3.59 -11.67
CA THR A 17 3.35 3.03 -12.99
C THR A 17 2.59 1.71 -13.11
N VAL A 18 1.75 1.60 -14.13
CA VAL A 18 0.90 0.42 -14.35
C VAL A 18 1.74 -0.84 -14.46
N GLY A 19 1.41 -1.84 -13.64
CA GLY A 19 2.06 -3.14 -13.65
C GLY A 19 3.44 -3.19 -12.99
N ALA A 20 3.97 -2.07 -12.52
CA ALA A 20 5.31 -2.00 -11.92
C ALA A 20 5.23 -1.95 -10.39
N ALA A 21 4.80 -3.06 -9.78
CA ALA A 21 4.52 -3.12 -8.34
C ALA A 21 5.71 -2.71 -7.48
N ASP A 22 6.90 -3.20 -7.80
CA ASP A 22 8.10 -2.91 -7.01
C ASP A 22 8.48 -1.42 -7.08
N LYS A 23 8.42 -0.84 -8.27
CA LYS A 23 8.66 0.59 -8.47
C LYS A 23 7.61 1.44 -7.76
N ASN A 24 6.37 0.99 -7.75
CA ASN A 24 5.29 1.70 -7.07
C ASN A 24 5.53 1.73 -5.54
N VAL A 25 6.03 0.64 -4.98
CA VAL A 25 6.43 0.60 -3.57
C VAL A 25 7.58 1.57 -3.30
N ASP A 26 8.58 1.66 -4.19
CA ASP A 26 9.66 2.64 -4.07
C ASP A 26 9.12 4.07 -3.98
N ASN A 27 8.07 4.38 -4.73
CA ASN A 27 7.46 5.70 -4.72
C ASN A 27 6.54 5.94 -3.48
N MET A 28 5.99 4.88 -2.91
CA MET A 28 5.16 4.97 -1.70
C MET A 28 5.98 5.22 -0.44
N LEU A 29 7.14 4.58 -0.32
CA LEU A 29 7.93 4.60 0.91
C LEU A 29 8.26 5.99 1.43
N PRO A 30 8.80 6.93 0.61
CA PRO A 30 9.10 8.26 1.12
C PRO A 30 7.84 9.03 1.52
N LEU A 31 6.70 8.80 0.86
CA LEU A 31 5.44 9.46 1.21
C LEU A 31 4.89 8.94 2.53
N ILE A 32 4.96 7.63 2.75
CA ILE A 32 4.51 7.02 4.01
C ILE A 32 5.37 7.54 5.17
N LYS A 33 6.69 7.54 5.00
CA LYS A 33 7.62 8.03 6.02
C LYS A 33 7.42 9.53 6.28
N GLY A 34 7.19 10.29 5.21
CA GLY A 34 6.93 11.73 5.31
C GLY A 34 5.62 12.07 6.03
N ALA A 35 4.61 11.23 5.91
CA ALA A 35 3.34 11.39 6.62
C ALA A 35 3.46 10.93 8.09
N ALA A 36 4.20 9.86 8.34
CA ALA A 36 4.37 9.31 9.68
C ALA A 36 5.19 10.24 10.59
N ALA A 37 6.22 10.88 10.05
CA ALA A 37 7.13 11.72 10.83
C ALA A 37 6.42 12.84 11.61
N PRO A 38 5.49 13.62 11.02
CA PRO A 38 4.74 14.63 11.75
C PRO A 38 3.59 14.08 12.60
N GLY A 39 3.42 12.77 12.68
CA GLY A 39 2.52 12.13 13.63
C GLY A 39 1.21 11.58 13.07
N ALA A 40 1.12 11.32 11.77
CA ALA A 40 -0.06 10.66 11.23
C ALA A 40 -0.23 9.28 11.88
N GLN A 41 -1.44 8.96 12.29
CA GLN A 41 -1.77 7.71 12.97
C GLN A 41 -2.38 6.69 12.01
N ILE A 42 -3.03 7.18 10.95
CA ILE A 42 -3.57 6.37 9.85
C ILE A 42 -3.10 7.01 8.55
N ILE A 43 -2.49 6.20 7.68
CA ILE A 43 -1.99 6.64 6.37
C ILE A 43 -2.66 5.78 5.30
N ALA A 44 -3.52 6.38 4.50
CA ALA A 44 -4.26 5.69 3.45
C ALA A 44 -3.72 6.04 2.08
N LEU A 45 -3.54 5.02 1.25
CA LEU A 45 -3.11 5.13 -0.14
C LEU A 45 -4.25 4.70 -1.07
N PRO A 46 -4.18 5.04 -2.37
CA PRO A 46 -5.30 4.78 -3.28
C PRO A 46 -5.60 3.31 -3.53
N GLU A 47 -6.81 3.06 -4.00
CA GLU A 47 -7.23 1.75 -4.49
C GLU A 47 -6.27 1.23 -5.55
N LEU A 48 -5.89 -0.04 -5.45
CA LEU A 48 -4.98 -0.72 -6.38
C LEU A 48 -3.64 0.00 -6.62
N CYS A 49 -3.16 0.75 -5.64
CA CYS A 49 -1.96 1.58 -5.80
C CYS A 49 -0.67 0.76 -5.97
N ILE A 50 -0.65 -0.51 -5.56
CA ILE A 50 0.53 -1.36 -5.74
C ILE A 50 0.73 -1.71 -7.22
N THR A 51 -0.35 -2.01 -7.94
CA THR A 51 -0.27 -2.39 -9.35
C THR A 51 -0.63 -1.27 -10.32
N GLY A 52 -1.40 -0.30 -9.87
CA GLY A 52 -2.09 0.66 -10.71
C GLY A 52 -3.53 0.22 -10.98
N TYR A 53 -4.41 1.20 -11.07
CA TYR A 53 -5.85 0.96 -11.27
C TYR A 53 -6.17 0.48 -12.69
N THR A 54 -5.42 0.94 -13.69
CA THR A 54 -5.72 0.73 -15.11
C THR A 54 -4.94 -0.41 -15.73
N CYS A 55 -4.65 -1.48 -14.98
CA CYS A 55 -3.94 -2.65 -15.49
C CYS A 55 -4.75 -3.46 -16.52
N SER A 56 -6.08 -3.33 -16.53
CA SER A 56 -6.95 -3.98 -17.51
C SER A 56 -6.69 -5.50 -17.57
N ASP A 57 -6.35 -6.03 -18.73
CA ASP A 57 -6.11 -7.47 -18.92
C ASP A 57 -4.93 -8.02 -18.09
N LEU A 58 -4.02 -7.16 -17.64
CA LEU A 58 -2.90 -7.60 -16.82
C LEU A 58 -3.34 -8.23 -15.50
N PHE A 59 -4.52 -7.84 -14.97
CA PHE A 59 -5.05 -8.45 -13.75
C PHE A 59 -5.30 -9.96 -13.89
N SER A 60 -5.41 -10.46 -15.09
CA SER A 60 -5.58 -11.89 -15.36
C SER A 60 -4.26 -12.67 -15.32
N GLN A 61 -3.13 -11.98 -15.28
CA GLN A 61 -1.81 -12.62 -15.29
C GLN A 61 -1.35 -12.93 -13.87
N ASP A 62 -0.96 -14.19 -13.65
CA ASP A 62 -0.43 -14.62 -12.35
C ASP A 62 0.80 -13.84 -11.94
N ARG A 63 1.65 -13.48 -12.90
CA ARG A 63 2.87 -12.73 -12.65
C ARG A 63 2.59 -11.37 -12.00
N LEU A 64 1.55 -10.66 -12.44
CA LEU A 64 1.17 -9.40 -11.82
C LEU A 64 0.74 -9.61 -10.37
N ILE A 65 -0.07 -10.62 -10.11
CA ILE A 65 -0.57 -10.91 -8.78
C ILE A 65 0.57 -11.30 -7.84
N GLU A 66 1.49 -12.15 -8.30
CA GLU A 66 2.67 -12.55 -7.53
C GLU A 66 3.59 -11.37 -7.23
N SER A 67 3.81 -10.50 -8.23
CA SER A 67 4.63 -9.31 -8.02
C SER A 67 4.00 -8.34 -7.03
N ALA A 68 2.67 -8.23 -7.03
CA ALA A 68 1.96 -7.40 -6.07
C ALA A 68 2.11 -7.92 -4.64
N GLU A 69 2.00 -9.23 -4.43
CA GLU A 69 2.19 -9.84 -3.12
C GLU A 69 3.62 -9.69 -2.61
N THR A 70 4.59 -9.90 -3.48
CA THR A 70 6.00 -9.71 -3.15
C THR A 70 6.30 -8.26 -2.78
N ALA A 71 5.77 -7.31 -3.55
CA ALA A 71 5.94 -5.89 -3.29
C ALA A 71 5.29 -5.48 -1.97
N LEU A 72 4.11 -6.02 -1.65
CA LEU A 72 3.46 -5.77 -0.36
C LEU A 72 4.33 -6.28 0.79
N GLY A 73 4.89 -7.47 0.68
CA GLY A 73 5.79 -8.02 1.70
C GLY A 73 6.99 -7.13 1.94
N ARG A 74 7.60 -6.61 0.88
CA ARG A 74 8.71 -5.66 0.99
C ARG A 74 8.27 -4.36 1.66
N LEU A 75 7.13 -3.82 1.28
CA LEU A 75 6.59 -2.59 1.86
C LEU A 75 6.40 -2.75 3.38
N ILE A 76 5.82 -3.85 3.80
CA ILE A 76 5.58 -4.14 5.22
C ILE A 76 6.91 -4.19 5.98
N LEU A 77 7.91 -4.88 5.46
CA LEU A 77 9.22 -4.98 6.09
C LEU A 77 9.90 -3.62 6.21
N GLU A 78 9.86 -2.81 5.16
CA GLU A 78 10.50 -1.50 5.16
C GLU A 78 9.75 -0.46 6.00
N CYS A 79 8.51 -0.75 6.38
CA CYS A 79 7.71 0.08 7.27
C CYS A 79 7.63 -0.49 8.69
N ALA A 80 8.48 -1.45 9.05
CA ALA A 80 8.39 -2.15 10.34
C ALA A 80 8.51 -1.22 11.54
N ASP A 81 9.22 -0.11 11.40
CA ASP A 81 9.42 0.90 12.46
C ASP A 81 8.36 2.01 12.48
N ILE A 82 7.38 1.94 11.58
CA ILE A 82 6.32 2.94 11.50
C ILE A 82 5.14 2.50 12.36
N GLY A 83 4.81 3.31 13.36
CA GLY A 83 3.72 3.03 14.30
C GLY A 83 2.33 3.35 13.75
N ALA A 84 2.22 4.04 12.63
CA ALA A 84 0.95 4.35 12.00
C ALA A 84 0.33 3.10 11.36
N LEU A 85 -1.01 3.07 11.31
CA LEU A 85 -1.72 2.07 10.51
C LEU A 85 -1.64 2.51 9.05
N VAL A 86 -1.04 1.68 8.20
CA VAL A 86 -0.88 1.95 6.77
C VAL A 86 -1.85 1.07 5.99
N ILE A 87 -2.57 1.68 5.04
CA ILE A 87 -3.58 0.98 4.23
C ILE A 87 -3.23 1.18 2.75
N VAL A 88 -3.05 0.08 2.03
CA VAL A 88 -2.73 0.10 0.59
C VAL A 88 -3.66 -0.80 -0.18
N GLY A 89 -3.81 -0.56 -1.48
CA GLY A 89 -4.67 -1.34 -2.35
C GLY A 89 -3.88 -2.27 -3.27
N LEU A 90 -4.36 -3.50 -3.44
CA LEU A 90 -3.77 -4.46 -4.37
C LEU A 90 -4.79 -5.53 -4.78
N PRO A 91 -4.58 -6.16 -5.94
CA PRO A 91 -5.35 -7.35 -6.30
C PRO A 91 -4.82 -8.57 -5.55
N VAL A 92 -5.72 -9.40 -5.07
CA VAL A 92 -5.36 -10.65 -4.37
C VAL A 92 -6.15 -11.79 -5.00
N ARG A 93 -5.46 -12.90 -5.27
CA ARG A 93 -6.10 -14.12 -5.75
C ARG A 93 -6.24 -15.12 -4.61
N VAL A 94 -7.47 -15.56 -4.38
CA VAL A 94 -7.78 -16.57 -3.37
C VAL A 94 -8.63 -17.64 -4.02
N ARG A 95 -8.14 -18.90 -4.00
CA ARG A 95 -8.85 -20.05 -4.56
C ARG A 95 -9.32 -19.82 -6.00
N GLY A 96 -8.44 -19.26 -6.84
CA GLY A 96 -8.73 -18.99 -8.23
C GLY A 96 -9.60 -17.75 -8.50
N ARG A 97 -10.03 -17.05 -7.47
CA ARG A 97 -10.81 -15.83 -7.61
C ARG A 97 -9.96 -14.61 -7.35
N LEU A 98 -10.16 -13.57 -8.15
CA LEU A 98 -9.47 -12.29 -8.03
C LEU A 98 -10.33 -11.31 -7.23
N PHE A 99 -9.73 -10.71 -6.21
CA PHE A 99 -10.37 -9.71 -5.37
C PHE A 99 -9.59 -8.40 -5.38
N ASN A 100 -10.33 -7.30 -5.37
CA ASN A 100 -9.78 -5.97 -5.14
C ASN A 100 -9.75 -5.76 -3.61
N CYS A 101 -8.56 -5.70 -3.04
CA CYS A 101 -8.38 -5.70 -1.59
C CYS A 101 -7.66 -4.47 -1.09
N ALA A 102 -7.89 -4.18 0.19
CA ALA A 102 -7.07 -3.26 0.96
C ALA A 102 -6.27 -4.09 1.97
N ALA A 103 -4.97 -3.87 2.01
CA ALA A 103 -4.11 -4.46 3.03
C ALA A 103 -3.80 -3.40 4.08
N ALA A 104 -4.04 -3.73 5.33
CA ALA A 104 -3.76 -2.85 6.46
C ALA A 104 -2.66 -3.48 7.31
N PHE A 105 -1.63 -2.70 7.63
CA PHE A 105 -0.52 -3.18 8.44
C PHE A 105 0.01 -2.09 9.37
N GLN A 106 0.64 -2.51 10.44
CA GLN A 106 1.18 -1.64 11.48
C GLN A 106 2.36 -2.34 12.15
N ASN A 107 3.47 -1.63 12.33
CA ASN A 107 4.66 -2.16 13.01
C ASN A 107 5.17 -3.49 12.42
N GLY A 108 5.05 -3.64 11.12
CA GLY A 108 5.46 -4.87 10.45
C GLY A 108 4.47 -5.98 10.53
#